data_43fb1207c0e08d99aeaff6edc41a562a
#
_entry.id   43fb1207c0e08d99aeaff6edc41a562a
#
_cell.length_a   1.000
_cell.length_b   1.000
_cell.length_c   1.000
_cell.angle_alpha   90.00
_cell.angle_beta   90.00
_cell.angle_gamma   90.00
#
_symmetry.space_group_name_H-M   'P 1'
#
loop_
_entity.id
_entity.type
_entity.pdbx_description
1 polymer ?
#
loop_
_entity_poly.entity_id
_entity_poly.type
_entity_poly.pdbx_seq_one_letter_code
_entity_poly.pdbx_strand_id
1 'polypeptide(L)'
;SKMDRVDLDPLQLIEDEEKYGNVKFNIKRLQDATHGVGGGNFVIVFARPEAGKSAFWISLVANKNGFAEQGKKCHAFINEEPAKKTYVRLISCWTGIVRDLIKERINTVRAEWSVIKDNIFVYDSVDVSMDDLNNYCEENEVDVIIIDQLDKINIRGNYNAQHEKLKEIYKQAREL
;
A
#
# COMPACT_ATOMS: atom_id res chain seq x y z
N SER A 1 29.07 -12.07 7.66
CA SER A 1 29.20 -11.10 6.56
C SER A 1 27.85 -10.47 6.32
N LYS A 2 27.83 -9.17 6.05
CA LYS A 2 26.62 -8.44 5.69
C LYS A 2 26.33 -8.49 4.18
N MET A 3 27.12 -9.25 3.44
CA MET A 3 26.98 -9.41 1.99
C MET A 3 27.07 -10.88 1.65
N ASP A 4 25.92 -11.51 1.48
CA ASP A 4 25.84 -12.89 1.04
C ASP A 4 25.71 -12.93 -0.47
N ARG A 5 26.50 -13.78 -1.08
CA ARG A 5 26.41 -14.01 -2.53
C ARG A 5 25.16 -14.80 -2.82
N VAL A 6 24.35 -14.28 -3.74
CA VAL A 6 23.15 -15.01 -4.22
C VAL A 6 23.60 -16.27 -4.94
N ASP A 7 22.97 -17.40 -4.63
CA ASP A 7 23.11 -18.63 -5.39
C ASP A 7 22.50 -18.43 -6.77
N LEU A 8 23.21 -18.89 -7.77
CA LEU A 8 22.86 -18.67 -9.17
C LEU A 8 22.21 -19.89 -9.85
N ASP A 9 21.72 -20.86 -9.07
CA ASP A 9 20.88 -21.93 -9.65
C ASP A 9 19.51 -21.35 -10.05
N PRO A 10 19.20 -21.27 -11.36
CA PRO A 10 17.98 -20.63 -11.84
C PRO A 10 16.71 -21.29 -11.33
N LEU A 11 16.69 -22.62 -11.18
CA LEU A 11 15.52 -23.33 -10.69
C LEU A 11 15.25 -22.99 -9.24
N GLN A 12 16.28 -23.01 -8.39
CA GLN A 12 16.15 -22.68 -6.98
C GLN A 12 15.69 -21.23 -6.78
N LEU A 13 16.20 -20.30 -7.58
CA LEU A 13 15.78 -18.89 -7.51
C LEU A 13 14.30 -18.72 -7.84
N ILE A 14 13.80 -19.40 -8.86
CA ILE A 14 12.37 -19.36 -9.23
C ILE A 14 11.49 -20.01 -8.16
N GLU A 15 11.89 -21.17 -7.65
CA GLU A 15 11.16 -21.85 -6.58
C GLU A 15 11.12 -21.04 -5.28
N ASP A 16 12.20 -20.36 -4.95
CA ASP A 16 12.27 -19.49 -3.79
C ASP A 16 11.39 -18.25 -3.98
N GLU A 17 11.37 -17.65 -5.17
CA GLU A 17 10.48 -16.55 -5.51
C GLU A 17 9.00 -16.95 -5.40
N GLU A 18 8.63 -18.12 -5.86
CA GLU A 18 7.26 -18.65 -5.78
C GLU A 18 6.81 -18.94 -4.33
N LYS A 19 7.72 -19.32 -3.44
CA LYS A 19 7.42 -19.60 -2.02
C LYS A 19 7.09 -18.37 -1.20
N TYR A 20 7.62 -17.22 -1.58
CA TYR A 20 7.47 -15.96 -0.81
C TYR A 20 6.18 -15.18 -1.12
N GLY A 21 5.12 -15.83 -1.49
CA GLY A 21 3.76 -15.30 -1.59
C GLY A 21 3.69 -13.88 -2.18
N ASN A 22 3.58 -13.76 -3.47
CA ASN A 22 3.52 -12.47 -4.16
C ASN A 22 2.25 -11.70 -3.82
N VAL A 23 2.37 -10.42 -3.56
CA VAL A 23 1.26 -9.48 -3.58
C VAL A 23 0.82 -9.31 -5.03
N LYS A 24 -0.39 -9.71 -5.35
CA LYS A 24 -0.93 -9.64 -6.71
C LYS A 24 -1.70 -8.35 -6.91
N PHE A 25 -1.57 -7.79 -8.10
CA PHE A 25 -2.38 -6.65 -8.50
C PHE A 25 -3.70 -7.11 -9.12
N ASN A 26 -4.79 -6.45 -8.74
CA ASN A 26 -6.12 -6.68 -9.31
C ASN A 26 -6.33 -5.94 -10.66
N ILE A 27 -5.36 -5.19 -11.10
CA ILE A 27 -5.34 -4.55 -12.43
C ILE A 27 -4.51 -5.41 -13.36
N LYS A 28 -5.16 -6.04 -14.34
CA LYS A 28 -4.55 -7.04 -15.21
C LYS A 28 -3.26 -6.55 -15.89
N ARG A 29 -3.27 -5.34 -16.46
CA ARG A 29 -2.08 -4.79 -17.14
C ARG A 29 -0.90 -4.61 -16.20
N LEU A 30 -1.16 -4.20 -14.97
CA LEU A 30 -0.13 -4.04 -13.94
C LEU A 30 0.39 -5.39 -13.48
N GLN A 31 -0.48 -6.36 -13.26
CA GLN A 31 -0.10 -7.73 -12.91
C GLN A 31 0.73 -8.39 -14.00
N ASP A 32 0.33 -8.27 -15.26
CA ASP A 32 1.04 -8.85 -16.41
C ASP A 32 2.44 -8.21 -16.58
N ALA A 33 2.56 -6.91 -16.31
CA ALA A 33 3.83 -6.18 -16.43
C ALA A 33 4.83 -6.47 -15.28
N THR A 34 4.32 -6.72 -14.07
CA THR A 34 5.15 -6.85 -12.86
C THR A 34 5.24 -8.26 -12.32
N HIS A 35 4.33 -9.16 -12.73
CA HIS A 35 4.12 -10.49 -12.12
C HIS A 35 3.83 -10.45 -10.61
N GLY A 36 3.34 -9.32 -10.12
CA GLY A 36 3.14 -9.05 -8.70
C GLY A 36 4.38 -8.50 -8.02
N VAL A 37 4.28 -8.30 -6.72
CA VAL A 37 5.37 -7.85 -5.85
C VAL A 37 5.54 -8.85 -4.72
N GLY A 38 6.73 -9.36 -4.51
CA GLY A 38 6.91 -10.43 -3.54
C GLY A 38 8.23 -10.41 -2.80
N GLY A 39 8.39 -11.39 -1.91
CA GLY A 39 9.67 -11.74 -1.34
C GLY A 39 10.12 -10.95 -0.12
N GLY A 40 9.33 -10.91 0.96
CA GLY A 40 9.78 -10.37 2.24
C GLY A 40 9.88 -8.84 2.30
N ASN A 41 9.45 -8.15 1.25
CA ASN A 41 9.40 -6.71 1.16
C ASN A 41 7.94 -6.24 1.17
N PHE A 42 7.69 -5.08 1.74
CA PHE A 42 6.41 -4.43 1.65
C PHE A 42 6.30 -3.56 0.39
N VAL A 43 5.09 -3.36 -0.08
CA VAL A 43 4.79 -2.48 -1.22
C VAL A 43 4.59 -1.05 -0.71
N ILE A 44 5.24 -0.09 -1.35
CA ILE A 44 4.98 1.32 -1.10
C ILE A 44 4.30 1.93 -2.31
N VAL A 45 3.13 2.52 -2.09
CA VAL A 45 2.39 3.27 -3.11
C VAL A 45 2.42 4.75 -2.77
N PHE A 46 2.97 5.55 -3.66
CA PHE A 46 2.99 7.00 -3.54
C PHE A 46 1.88 7.60 -4.40
N ALA A 47 1.02 8.39 -3.79
CA ALA A 47 0.00 9.16 -4.48
C ALA A 47 0.34 10.65 -4.47
N ARG A 48 0.35 11.27 -5.64
CA ARG A 48 0.51 12.72 -5.78
C ARG A 48 -0.85 13.42 -5.73
N PRO A 49 -0.88 14.72 -5.33
CA PRO A 49 -2.12 15.48 -5.18
C PRO A 49 -2.72 15.91 -6.53
N GLU A 50 -3.19 14.99 -7.33
CA GLU A 50 -3.90 15.29 -8.57
C GLU A 50 -5.16 14.43 -8.69
N ALA A 51 -6.16 14.94 -9.42
CA ALA A 51 -7.43 14.26 -9.60
C ALA A 51 -7.26 12.83 -10.12
N GLY A 52 -7.91 11.85 -9.49
CA GLY A 52 -7.94 10.45 -9.88
C GLY A 52 -6.91 9.52 -9.20
N LYS A 53 -5.90 10.03 -8.50
CA LYS A 53 -4.85 9.19 -7.90
C LYS A 53 -5.29 8.48 -6.63
N SER A 54 -6.07 9.14 -5.79
CA SER A 54 -6.67 8.48 -4.63
C SER A 54 -7.59 7.33 -5.05
N ALA A 55 -8.34 7.50 -6.14
CA ALA A 55 -9.18 6.45 -6.70
C ALA A 55 -8.35 5.23 -7.15
N PHE A 56 -7.17 5.44 -7.70
CA PHE A 56 -6.28 4.37 -8.13
C PHE A 56 -5.80 3.50 -6.97
N TRP A 57 -5.20 4.09 -5.94
CA TRP A 57 -4.71 3.29 -4.81
C TRP A 57 -5.85 2.70 -3.98
N ILE A 58 -6.98 3.39 -3.85
CA ILE A 58 -8.18 2.85 -3.20
C ILE A 58 -8.65 1.58 -3.92
N SER A 59 -8.66 1.58 -5.26
CA SER A 59 -8.99 0.39 -6.05
C SER A 59 -8.00 -0.76 -5.83
N LEU A 60 -6.71 -0.49 -5.75
CA LEU A 60 -5.70 -1.51 -5.47
C LEU A 60 -5.91 -2.17 -4.10
N VAL A 61 -6.28 -1.39 -3.10
CA VAL A 61 -6.46 -1.86 -1.72
C VAL A 61 -7.81 -2.53 -1.52
N ALA A 62 -8.91 -1.86 -1.88
CA ALA A 62 -10.26 -2.18 -1.43
C ALA A 62 -11.20 -2.67 -2.52
N ASN A 63 -10.78 -2.81 -3.76
CA ASN A 63 -11.61 -3.46 -4.78
C ASN A 63 -11.49 -4.99 -4.69
N LYS A 64 -12.33 -5.72 -5.41
CA LYS A 64 -12.27 -7.18 -5.50
C LYS A 64 -10.90 -7.63 -5.99
N ASN A 65 -10.37 -8.71 -5.39
CA ASN A 65 -9.02 -9.23 -5.61
C ASN A 65 -7.90 -8.23 -5.27
N GLY A 66 -8.22 -7.15 -4.55
CA GLY A 66 -7.26 -6.18 -4.07
C GLY A 66 -6.43 -6.67 -2.90
N PHE A 67 -5.53 -5.84 -2.42
CA PHE A 67 -4.58 -6.22 -1.37
C PHE A 67 -5.27 -6.65 -0.07
N ALA A 68 -6.32 -5.95 0.35
CA ALA A 68 -7.01 -6.28 1.60
C ALA A 68 -7.75 -7.63 1.52
N GLU A 69 -8.37 -7.95 0.41
CA GLU A 69 -9.00 -9.26 0.19
C GLU A 69 -7.98 -10.39 0.14
N GLN A 70 -6.77 -10.13 -0.34
CA GLN A 70 -5.65 -11.09 -0.30
C GLN A 70 -5.08 -11.31 1.11
N GLY A 71 -5.61 -10.64 2.14
CA GLY A 71 -5.13 -10.71 3.51
C GLY A 71 -3.91 -9.83 3.81
N LYS A 72 -3.58 -8.90 2.92
CA LYS A 72 -2.43 -8.01 3.12
C LYS A 72 -2.79 -6.85 4.02
N LYS A 73 -1.91 -6.55 5.00
CA LYS A 73 -2.07 -5.43 5.93
C LYS A 73 -1.68 -4.13 5.24
N CYS A 74 -2.69 -3.32 4.93
CA CYS A 74 -2.55 -2.07 4.19
C CYS A 74 -2.64 -0.89 5.15
N HIS A 75 -1.58 -0.10 5.24
CA HIS A 75 -1.48 1.07 6.11
C HIS A 75 -1.37 2.33 5.25
N ALA A 76 -2.37 3.21 5.35
CA ALA A 76 -2.46 4.43 4.58
C ALA A 76 -2.25 5.66 5.47
N PHE A 77 -1.28 6.48 5.10
CA PHE A 77 -0.95 7.74 5.75
C PHE A 77 -1.43 8.89 4.87
N ILE A 78 -2.47 9.57 5.34
CA ILE A 78 -3.20 10.58 4.58
C ILE A 78 -2.89 11.96 5.13
N ASN A 79 -2.48 12.88 4.28
CA ASN A 79 -2.11 14.23 4.65
C ASN A 79 -2.94 15.33 3.94
N GLU A 80 -3.65 15.02 2.89
CA GLU A 80 -4.35 16.00 2.08
C GLU A 80 -5.78 16.27 2.55
N GLU A 81 -6.49 15.20 2.89
CA GLU A 81 -7.86 15.27 3.36
C GLU A 81 -8.00 14.50 4.69
N PRO A 82 -9.05 14.73 5.47
CA PRO A 82 -9.28 13.94 6.69
C PRO A 82 -9.31 12.44 6.39
N ALA A 83 -8.58 11.63 7.17
CA ALA A 83 -8.51 10.18 7.00
C ALA A 83 -9.90 9.51 7.03
N LYS A 84 -10.82 10.06 7.79
CA LYS A 84 -12.23 9.59 7.83
C LYS A 84 -12.91 9.62 6.46
N LYS A 85 -12.64 10.66 5.67
CA LYS A 85 -13.20 10.79 4.33
C LYS A 85 -12.65 9.73 3.38
N THR A 86 -11.36 9.50 3.42
CA THR A 86 -10.69 8.41 2.67
C THR A 86 -11.22 7.04 3.12
N TYR A 87 -11.42 6.84 4.41
CA TYR A 87 -11.95 5.58 4.95
C TYR A 87 -13.35 5.28 4.40
N VAL A 88 -14.24 6.28 4.31
CA VAL A 88 -15.57 6.13 3.70
C VAL A 88 -15.45 5.73 2.22
N ARG A 89 -14.49 6.29 1.50
CA ARG A 89 -14.24 5.93 0.08
C ARG A 89 -13.77 4.48 -0.08
N LEU A 90 -12.96 3.97 0.84
CA LEU A 90 -12.55 2.56 0.89
C LEU A 90 -13.77 1.64 1.11
N ILE A 91 -14.66 2.00 2.05
CA ILE A 91 -15.90 1.27 2.31
C ILE A 91 -16.77 1.24 1.05
N SER A 92 -16.97 2.39 0.40
CA SER A 92 -17.78 2.47 -0.82
C SER A 92 -17.17 1.66 -1.97
N CYS A 93 -15.85 1.64 -2.09
CA CYS A 93 -15.15 0.85 -3.10
C CYS A 93 -15.40 -0.66 -2.92
N TRP A 94 -15.25 -1.15 -1.71
CA TRP A 94 -15.45 -2.57 -1.41
C TRP A 94 -16.89 -3.01 -1.52
N THR A 95 -17.82 -2.25 -0.93
CA THR A 95 -19.23 -2.62 -0.87
C THR A 95 -20.01 -2.33 -2.16
N GLY A 96 -19.49 -1.45 -3.00
CA GLY A 96 -20.22 -0.92 -4.16
C GLY A 96 -21.38 0.00 -3.79
N ILE A 97 -21.50 0.39 -2.50
CA ILE A 97 -22.56 1.25 -1.99
C ILE A 97 -22.01 2.69 -1.88
N VAL A 98 -22.65 3.62 -2.59
CA VAL A 98 -22.25 5.03 -2.55
C VAL A 98 -22.47 5.63 -1.16
N ARG A 99 -21.66 6.62 -0.80
CA ARG A 99 -21.65 7.25 0.53
C ARG A 99 -23.05 7.61 1.04
N ASP A 100 -23.87 8.20 0.21
CA ASP A 100 -25.21 8.70 0.62
C ASP A 100 -26.19 7.57 0.95
N LEU A 101 -25.96 6.33 0.50
CA LEU A 101 -26.75 5.16 0.80
C LEU A 101 -26.20 4.30 1.96
N ILE A 102 -25.03 4.61 2.50
CA ILE A 102 -24.41 3.82 3.57
C ILE A 102 -25.31 3.78 4.80
N LYS A 103 -25.86 4.92 5.20
CA LYS A 103 -26.73 5.01 6.38
C LYS A 103 -28.00 4.19 6.23
N GLU A 104 -28.60 4.21 5.07
CA GLU A 104 -29.82 3.42 4.74
C GLU A 104 -29.53 1.92 4.72
N ARG A 105 -28.35 1.53 4.23
CA ARG A 105 -27.92 0.13 4.09
C ARG A 105 -26.90 -0.30 5.12
N ILE A 106 -26.94 0.28 6.31
CA ILE A 106 -25.85 0.16 7.28
C ILE A 106 -25.56 -1.28 7.69
N ASN A 107 -26.55 -2.13 7.82
CA ASN A 107 -26.34 -3.53 8.20
C ASN A 107 -25.64 -4.33 7.11
N THR A 108 -25.98 -4.10 5.84
CA THR A 108 -25.30 -4.69 4.69
C THR A 108 -23.86 -4.19 4.60
N VAL A 109 -23.66 -2.88 4.75
CA VAL A 109 -22.32 -2.27 4.73
C VAL A 109 -21.43 -2.85 5.83
N ARG A 110 -21.92 -2.95 7.05
CA ARG A 110 -21.16 -3.52 8.17
C ARG A 110 -20.78 -4.98 7.92
N ALA A 111 -21.71 -5.78 7.42
CA ALA A 111 -21.45 -7.19 7.12
C ALA A 111 -20.39 -7.36 6.03
N GLU A 112 -20.52 -6.65 4.92
CA GLU A 112 -19.56 -6.72 3.82
C GLU A 112 -18.21 -6.14 4.19
N TRP A 113 -18.18 -5.00 4.86
CA TRP A 113 -16.93 -4.34 5.29
C TRP A 113 -16.14 -5.18 6.29
N SER A 114 -16.83 -5.96 7.12
CA SER A 114 -16.20 -6.85 8.10
C SER A 114 -15.23 -7.87 7.48
N VAL A 115 -15.38 -8.17 6.20
CA VAL A 115 -14.53 -9.13 5.48
C VAL A 115 -13.10 -8.64 5.36
N ILE A 116 -12.90 -7.34 5.12
CA ILE A 116 -11.56 -6.77 4.85
C ILE A 116 -11.10 -5.70 5.85
N LYS A 117 -11.97 -5.24 6.74
CA LYS A 117 -11.68 -4.08 7.62
C LYS A 117 -10.43 -4.26 8.47
N ASP A 118 -10.13 -5.47 8.92
CA ASP A 118 -8.99 -5.76 9.80
C ASP A 118 -7.65 -5.73 9.05
N ASN A 119 -7.68 -5.60 7.73
CA ASN A 119 -6.52 -5.47 6.88
C ASN A 119 -6.26 -4.02 6.43
N ILE A 120 -7.09 -3.08 6.88
CA ILE A 120 -7.03 -1.68 6.44
C ILE A 120 -6.86 -0.77 7.65
N PHE A 121 -5.78 0.01 7.62
CA PHE A 121 -5.38 0.96 8.66
C PHE A 121 -5.17 2.33 8.01
N VAL A 122 -5.95 3.33 8.42
CA VAL A 122 -5.89 4.67 7.84
C VAL A 122 -5.59 5.69 8.93
N TYR A 123 -4.60 6.52 8.70
CA TYR A 123 -4.12 7.52 9.66
C TYR A 123 -4.12 8.91 9.05
N ASP A 124 -4.57 9.91 9.84
CA ASP A 124 -4.20 11.29 9.58
C ASP A 124 -2.72 11.44 9.90
N SER A 125 -1.93 11.88 8.94
CA SER A 125 -0.50 12.03 9.11
C SER A 125 -0.07 13.44 8.71
N VAL A 126 0.44 14.17 9.68
CA VAL A 126 1.06 15.47 9.47
C VAL A 126 2.53 15.33 9.82
N ASP A 127 3.42 15.74 8.92
CA ASP A 127 4.87 15.75 9.14
C ASP A 127 5.50 14.38 9.47
N VAL A 128 5.01 13.30 8.88
CA VAL A 128 5.60 11.97 9.01
C VAL A 128 6.95 11.92 8.30
N SER A 129 8.01 11.53 9.02
CA SER A 129 9.34 11.32 8.47
C SER A 129 9.54 9.88 7.99
N MET A 130 10.60 9.64 7.19
CA MET A 130 10.98 8.28 6.82
C MET A 130 11.41 7.45 8.04
N ASP A 131 12.01 8.07 9.05
CA ASP A 131 12.36 7.39 10.30
C ASP A 131 11.11 6.97 11.08
N ASP A 132 10.07 7.82 11.11
CA ASP A 132 8.78 7.46 11.69
C ASP A 132 8.16 6.25 10.99
N LEU A 133 8.21 6.20 9.67
CA LEU A 133 7.72 5.06 8.88
C LEU A 133 8.53 3.79 9.11
N ASN A 134 9.86 3.90 9.19
CA ASN A 134 10.71 2.75 9.51
C ASN A 134 10.38 2.19 10.89
N ASN A 135 10.30 3.04 11.91
CA ASN A 135 9.95 2.62 13.27
C ASN A 135 8.55 2.00 13.32
N TYR A 136 7.59 2.59 12.60
CA TYR A 136 6.25 2.05 12.49
C TYR A 136 6.24 0.63 11.91
N CYS A 137 7.00 0.39 10.85
CA CYS A 137 7.10 -0.93 10.20
C CYS A 137 7.82 -1.97 11.07
N GLU A 138 8.72 -1.55 11.96
CA GLU A 138 9.35 -2.45 12.93
C GLU A 138 8.39 -2.88 14.04
N GLU A 139 7.45 -2.02 14.42
CA GLU A 139 6.49 -2.24 15.50
C GLU A 139 5.17 -2.87 15.05
N ASN A 140 4.87 -2.84 13.75
CA ASN A 140 3.60 -3.27 13.19
C ASN A 140 3.79 -4.24 12.03
N GLU A 141 2.82 -5.13 11.85
CA GLU A 141 2.73 -5.97 10.65
C GLU A 141 2.25 -5.13 9.47
N VAL A 142 3.11 -4.91 8.49
CA VAL A 142 2.85 -4.06 7.32
C VAL A 142 3.24 -4.80 6.05
N ASP A 143 2.29 -5.01 5.15
CA ASP A 143 2.55 -5.56 3.82
C ASP A 143 2.52 -4.46 2.75
N VAL A 144 1.65 -3.47 2.92
CA VAL A 144 1.46 -2.37 1.97
C VAL A 144 1.42 -1.04 2.72
N ILE A 145 2.21 -0.09 2.26
CA ILE A 145 2.17 1.31 2.72
C ILE A 145 1.66 2.18 1.58
N ILE A 146 0.65 2.99 1.88
CA ILE A 146 0.18 4.05 1.02
C ILE A 146 0.57 5.38 1.65
N ILE A 147 1.25 6.21 0.88
CA ILE A 147 1.60 7.56 1.30
C ILE A 147 0.93 8.54 0.35
N ASP A 148 -0.09 9.22 0.86
CA ASP A 148 -0.77 10.28 0.14
C ASP A 148 -0.03 11.60 0.41
N GLN A 149 0.39 12.28 -0.65
CA GLN A 149 1.22 13.50 -0.60
C GLN A 149 2.66 13.33 -0.09
N LEU A 150 3.49 12.71 -0.90
CA LEU A 150 4.93 12.57 -0.64
C LEU A 150 5.66 13.92 -0.43
N ASP A 151 5.20 15.00 -1.05
CA ASP A 151 5.83 16.32 -0.97
C ASP A 151 5.86 16.90 0.45
N LYS A 152 5.05 16.35 1.35
CA LYS A 152 4.97 16.76 2.76
C LYS A 152 5.67 15.81 3.73
N ILE A 153 6.33 14.76 3.24
CA ILE A 153 7.18 13.93 4.09
C ILE A 153 8.42 14.71 4.46
N ASN A 154 8.50 15.06 5.74
CA ASN A 154 9.64 15.78 6.28
C ASN A 154 10.81 14.81 6.44
N ILE A 155 11.83 14.94 5.58
CA ILE A 155 13.05 14.15 5.65
C ILE A 155 13.99 14.85 6.62
N ARG A 156 13.81 14.61 7.93
CA ARG A 156 14.78 15.00 8.96
C ARG A 156 15.80 13.88 9.12
N GLY A 157 17.08 14.20 8.95
CA GLY A 157 18.17 13.23 9.09
C GLY A 157 19.21 13.40 8.01
N ASN A 158 20.12 12.47 7.86
CA ASN A 158 21.24 12.55 6.90
C ASN A 158 20.68 12.67 5.46
N TYR A 159 20.50 13.91 5.04
CA TYR A 159 19.76 14.31 3.83
C TYR A 159 20.22 13.57 2.57
N ASN A 160 21.52 13.30 2.45
CA ASN A 160 22.07 12.68 1.25
C ASN A 160 21.71 11.19 1.12
N ALA A 161 21.84 10.42 2.20
CA ALA A 161 21.53 8.98 2.17
C ALA A 161 20.01 8.71 2.04
N GLN A 162 19.20 9.54 2.69
CA GLN A 162 17.74 9.44 2.62
C GLN A 162 17.20 9.93 1.27
N HIS A 163 17.79 10.97 0.71
CA HIS A 163 17.42 11.48 -0.61
C HIS A 163 17.73 10.47 -1.73
N GLU A 164 18.86 9.78 -1.66
CA GLU A 164 19.19 8.71 -2.60
C GLU A 164 18.24 7.51 -2.46
N LYS A 165 17.88 7.14 -1.23
CA LYS A 165 16.93 6.06 -0.96
C LYS A 165 15.52 6.41 -1.47
N LEU A 166 15.08 7.65 -1.29
CA LEU A 166 13.83 8.14 -1.87
C LEU A 166 13.84 8.19 -3.38
N LYS A 167 14.93 8.63 -4.00
CA LYS A 167 15.09 8.58 -5.45
C LYS A 167 14.97 7.17 -5.99
N GLU A 168 15.56 6.20 -5.32
CA GLU A 168 15.47 4.78 -5.70
C GLU A 168 14.04 4.25 -5.56
N ILE A 169 13.36 4.55 -4.46
CA ILE A 169 11.94 4.21 -4.25
C ILE A 169 11.05 4.89 -5.31
N TYR A 170 11.29 6.16 -5.61
CA TYR A 170 10.59 6.89 -6.68
C TYR A 170 10.83 6.29 -8.06
N LYS A 171 12.05 5.86 -8.32
CA LYS A 171 12.41 5.23 -9.59
C LYS A 171 11.65 3.91 -9.74
N GLN A 172 11.68 3.06 -8.72
CA GLN A 172 10.95 1.79 -8.71
C GLN A 172 9.43 1.99 -8.82
N ALA A 173 8.87 2.99 -8.14
CA ALA A 173 7.45 3.32 -8.24
C ALA A 173 7.03 3.95 -9.60
N ARG A 174 7.98 4.51 -10.36
CA ARG A 174 7.73 5.07 -11.69
C ARG A 174 7.83 4.06 -12.82
N GLU A 175 8.56 2.98 -12.60
CA GLU A 175 8.73 1.89 -13.53
C GLU A 175 7.56 0.87 -13.45
N LEU A 176 6.66 1.05 -12.46
CA LEU A 176 5.36 0.40 -12.32
C LEU A 176 4.27 1.21 -13.04
#